data_a28123004e7669e899a26a9d6409b039
#
_entry.id   a28123004e7669e899a26a9d6409b039
#
_cell.length_a   1.000
_cell.length_b   1.000
_cell.length_c   1.000
_cell.angle_alpha   90.00
_cell.angle_beta   90.00
_cell.angle_gamma   90.00
#
_symmetry.space_group_name_H-M   'P 1'
#
loop_
_entity.id
_entity.type
_entity.pdbx_description
1 polymer ?
#
loop_
_entity_poly.entity_id
_entity_poly.type
_entity_poly.pdbx_seq_one_letter_code
_entity_poly.pdbx_strand_id
1 'polypeptide(L)'
;MKIKNDKLNCIIGDVVEFDENEKVITSIEKRKNFLYRPLLSNIDYIGMFFSITQPSFDIIVFQKMLLNSFEQNIPVILIISKIDLVSNEELNVFLKYLNSNFKNTFSIFPISSEKNIGL
;
A
#
# COMPACT_ATOMS: atom_id res chain seq x y z
N MET A 1 5.43 20.24 15.87
CA MET A 1 6.03 19.81 17.16
C MET A 1 7.54 19.61 16.98
N LYS A 2 8.34 20.05 17.92
CA LYS A 2 9.80 19.90 17.86
C LYS A 2 10.23 18.52 18.41
N ILE A 3 11.37 18.01 17.94
CA ILE A 3 11.98 16.77 18.42
C ILE A 3 13.09 17.15 19.40
N LYS A 4 13.08 16.61 20.61
CA LYS A 4 14.05 16.93 21.68
C LYS A 4 15.46 16.42 21.40
N ASN A 5 15.58 15.40 20.55
CA ASN A 5 16.88 14.79 20.22
C ASN A 5 16.99 14.64 18.70
N ASP A 6 18.01 15.27 18.11
CA ASP A 6 18.30 15.22 16.67
C ASP A 6 18.52 13.78 16.14
N LYS A 7 18.75 12.80 17.05
CA LYS A 7 18.84 11.37 16.72
C LYS A 7 17.48 10.69 16.55
N LEU A 8 16.36 11.31 16.98
CA LEU A 8 15.02 10.79 16.81
C LEU A 8 14.55 11.08 15.38
N ASN A 9 14.57 10.05 14.54
CA ASN A 9 14.08 10.13 13.15
C ASN A 9 12.60 9.75 13.09
N CYS A 10 11.72 10.69 13.44
CA CYS A 10 10.28 10.50 13.42
C CYS A 10 9.74 10.54 12.00
N ILE A 11 8.90 9.56 11.65
CA ILE A 11 8.22 9.48 10.36
C ILE A 11 6.71 9.40 10.54
N ILE A 12 5.96 9.61 9.45
CA ILE A 12 4.51 9.54 9.47
C ILE A 12 4.06 8.13 9.87
N GLY A 13 3.12 8.06 10.83
CA GLY A 13 2.60 6.81 11.39
C GLY A 13 3.25 6.41 12.71
N ASP A 14 4.33 7.05 13.13
CA ASP A 14 4.96 6.75 14.42
C ASP A 14 4.04 7.11 15.60
N VAL A 15 4.03 6.24 16.59
CA VAL A 15 3.46 6.53 17.90
C VAL A 15 4.55 7.13 18.77
N VAL A 16 4.29 8.29 19.34
CA VAL A 16 5.30 9.08 20.05
C VAL A 16 4.84 9.47 21.43
N GLU A 17 5.79 9.59 22.34
CA GLU A 17 5.61 10.30 23.60
C GLU A 17 6.06 11.75 23.41
N PHE A 18 5.35 12.67 24.03
CA PHE A 18 5.68 14.09 23.93
C PHE A 18 5.49 14.80 25.28
N ASP A 19 6.23 15.87 25.46
CA ASP A 19 6.08 16.79 26.59
C ASP A 19 5.11 17.91 26.22
N GLU A 20 3.98 18.00 26.92
CA GLU A 20 2.95 18.99 26.65
C GLU A 20 3.43 20.42 26.96
N ASN A 21 4.27 20.61 27.95
CA ASN A 21 4.75 21.93 28.37
C ASN A 21 5.79 22.46 27.38
N GLU A 22 6.76 21.65 27.04
CA GLU A 22 7.81 21.99 26.09
C GLU A 22 7.39 21.84 24.63
N LYS A 23 6.28 21.12 24.36
CA LYS A 23 5.75 20.80 23.02
C LYS A 23 6.81 20.10 22.14
N VAL A 24 7.53 19.16 22.71
CA VAL A 24 8.56 18.37 22.03
C VAL A 24 8.28 16.89 22.12
N ILE A 25 8.63 16.16 21.05
CA ILE A 25 8.62 14.69 21.04
C ILE A 25 9.82 14.20 21.84
N THR A 26 9.57 13.35 22.84
CA THR A 26 10.59 12.81 23.75
C THR A 26 11.06 11.43 23.35
N SER A 27 10.16 10.58 22.84
CA SER A 27 10.49 9.24 22.39
C SER A 27 9.57 8.77 21.27
N ILE A 28 9.99 7.73 20.56
CA ILE A 28 9.20 7.03 19.52
C ILE A 28 9.04 5.59 19.98
N GLU A 29 7.79 5.09 20.01
CA GLU A 29 7.51 3.70 20.32
C GLU A 29 8.07 2.77 19.21
N LYS A 30 8.31 1.51 19.58
CA LYS A 30 8.77 0.49 18.63
C LYS A 30 7.79 0.37 17.47
N ARG A 31 8.26 0.56 16.26
CA ARG A 31 7.47 0.41 15.04
C ARG A 31 7.08 -1.04 14.83
N LYS A 32 5.82 -1.26 14.46
CA LYS A 32 5.32 -2.56 14.00
C LYS A 32 5.95 -2.96 12.65
N ASN A 33 6.03 -2.00 11.74
CA ASN A 33 6.65 -2.09 10.42
C ASN A 33 6.94 -0.70 9.88
N PHE A 34 7.64 -0.62 8.76
CA PHE A 34 7.80 0.63 8.01
C PHE A 34 8.10 0.39 6.54
N LEU A 35 7.82 1.39 5.69
CA LEU A 35 8.21 1.45 4.30
C LEU A 35 9.20 2.60 4.08
N TYR A 36 10.07 2.46 3.07
CA TYR A 36 10.97 3.54 2.65
C TYR A 36 10.33 4.49 1.65
N ARG A 37 9.46 4.00 0.77
CA ARG A 37 8.79 4.79 -0.27
C ARG A 37 7.37 4.30 -0.48
N PRO A 38 6.39 5.08 0.00
CA PRO A 38 6.53 6.27 0.86
C PRO A 38 7.11 5.93 2.23
N LEU A 39 7.75 6.92 2.88
CA LEU A 39 8.32 6.73 4.22
C LEU A 39 7.20 6.78 5.28
N LEU A 40 6.71 5.63 5.64
CA LEU A 40 5.58 5.42 6.55
C LEU A 40 5.88 4.31 7.54
N SER A 41 5.32 4.39 8.75
CA SER A 41 5.42 3.35 9.77
C SER A 41 4.05 2.89 10.26
N ASN A 42 4.02 1.77 10.99
CA ASN A 42 2.83 1.21 11.66
C ASN A 42 1.65 1.01 10.69
N ILE A 43 1.93 0.39 9.54
CA ILE A 43 0.99 0.17 8.45
C ILE A 43 0.21 -1.12 8.71
N ASP A 44 -1.11 -1.06 8.61
CA ASP A 44 -1.99 -2.23 8.74
C ASP A 44 -2.19 -2.95 7.41
N TYR A 45 -2.38 -2.20 6.32
CA TYR A 45 -2.61 -2.71 4.97
C TYR A 45 -2.00 -1.78 3.92
N ILE A 46 -1.59 -2.35 2.79
CA ILE A 46 -1.22 -1.59 1.60
C ILE A 46 -2.28 -1.82 0.53
N GLY A 47 -2.95 -0.73 0.10
CA GLY A 47 -3.81 -0.72 -1.08
C GLY A 47 -3.00 -0.35 -2.31
N MET A 48 -2.84 -1.28 -3.24
CA MET A 48 -2.17 -1.05 -4.52
C MET A 48 -3.21 -0.83 -5.61
N PHE A 49 -3.18 0.33 -6.26
CA PHE A 49 -4.09 0.68 -7.34
C PHE A 49 -3.40 0.52 -8.70
N PHE A 50 -3.96 -0.32 -9.53
CA PHE A 50 -3.53 -0.50 -10.92
C PHE A 50 -4.71 -0.47 -11.86
N SER A 51 -4.44 -0.18 -13.12
CA SER A 51 -5.38 -0.40 -14.23
C SER A 51 -4.77 -1.37 -15.22
N ILE A 52 -5.62 -1.98 -16.07
CA ILE A 52 -5.14 -2.91 -17.09
C ILE A 52 -4.56 -2.14 -18.29
N THR A 53 -5.20 -1.04 -18.67
CA THR A 53 -4.89 -0.33 -19.92
C THR A 53 -4.43 1.11 -19.76
N GLN A 54 -4.96 1.87 -18.82
CA GLN A 54 -4.72 3.32 -18.72
C GLN A 54 -4.42 3.76 -17.27
N PRO A 55 -3.14 3.78 -16.86
CA PRO A 55 -1.96 3.28 -17.59
C PRO A 55 -1.93 1.75 -17.69
N SER A 56 -1.13 1.22 -18.64
CA SER A 56 -0.93 -0.23 -18.76
C SER A 56 -0.35 -0.81 -17.46
N PHE A 57 -0.79 -2.03 -17.11
CA PHE A 57 -0.27 -2.72 -15.95
C PHE A 57 1.23 -3.02 -16.10
N ASP A 58 2.02 -2.52 -15.15
CA ASP A 58 3.46 -2.77 -15.11
C ASP A 58 3.76 -3.83 -14.05
N ILE A 59 4.04 -5.05 -14.50
CA ILE A 59 4.34 -6.19 -13.66
C ILE A 59 5.61 -5.98 -12.82
N ILE A 60 6.59 -5.26 -13.33
CA ILE A 60 7.87 -5.05 -12.64
C ILE A 60 7.66 -4.11 -11.45
N VAL A 61 6.94 -3.01 -11.66
CA VAL A 61 6.59 -2.08 -10.59
C VAL A 61 5.76 -2.78 -9.52
N PHE A 62 4.77 -3.58 -9.95
CA PHE A 62 3.92 -4.34 -9.05
C PHE A 62 4.72 -5.33 -8.19
N GLN A 63 5.63 -6.10 -8.80
CA GLN A 63 6.47 -7.05 -8.08
C GLN A 63 7.39 -6.37 -7.07
N LYS A 64 7.98 -5.23 -7.40
CA LYS A 64 8.81 -4.45 -6.47
C LYS A 64 8.02 -3.98 -5.26
N MET A 65 6.79 -3.50 -5.46
CA MET A 65 5.90 -3.09 -4.37
C MET A 65 5.51 -4.28 -3.49
N LEU A 66 5.22 -5.44 -4.08
CA LEU A 66 4.92 -6.66 -3.33
C LEU A 66 6.10 -7.11 -2.47
N LEU A 67 7.32 -7.11 -3.00
CA LEU A 67 8.51 -7.50 -2.25
C LEU A 67 8.72 -6.63 -1.02
N ASN A 68 8.60 -5.32 -1.15
CA ASN A 68 8.68 -4.41 -0.02
C ASN A 68 7.63 -4.71 1.07
N SER A 69 6.42 -5.06 0.63
CA SER A 69 5.34 -5.41 1.56
C SER A 69 5.63 -6.71 2.31
N PHE A 70 6.17 -7.71 1.61
CA PHE A 70 6.52 -9.00 2.20
C PHE A 70 7.67 -8.90 3.19
N GLU A 71 8.71 -8.12 2.89
CA GLU A 71 9.82 -7.89 3.80
C GLU A 71 9.37 -7.34 5.15
N GLN A 72 8.31 -6.54 5.15
CA GLN A 72 7.74 -5.93 6.35
C GLN A 72 6.53 -6.68 6.90
N ASN A 73 6.13 -7.81 6.30
CA ASN A 73 4.92 -8.57 6.67
C ASN A 73 3.63 -7.71 6.65
N ILE A 74 3.50 -6.83 5.67
CA ILE A 74 2.32 -5.98 5.52
C ILE A 74 1.35 -6.63 4.54
N PRO A 75 0.08 -6.87 4.93
CA PRO A 75 -0.94 -7.39 4.03
C PRO A 75 -1.22 -6.45 2.85
N VAL A 76 -1.40 -7.01 1.66
CA VAL A 76 -1.65 -6.27 0.43
C VAL A 76 -3.07 -6.48 -0.07
N ILE A 77 -3.70 -5.41 -0.48
CA ILE A 77 -4.97 -5.39 -1.20
C ILE A 77 -4.71 -4.81 -2.58
N LEU A 78 -5.02 -5.57 -3.62
CA LEU A 78 -4.87 -5.13 -5.01
C LEU A 78 -6.21 -4.64 -5.54
N ILE A 79 -6.25 -3.39 -5.98
CA ILE A 79 -7.44 -2.77 -6.55
C ILE A 79 -7.19 -2.55 -8.04
N ILE A 80 -7.96 -3.23 -8.87
CA ILE A 80 -7.92 -3.07 -10.33
C ILE A 80 -8.98 -2.06 -10.72
N SER A 81 -8.56 -0.85 -11.00
CA SER A 81 -9.44 0.26 -11.35
C SER A 81 -9.74 0.32 -12.85
N LYS A 82 -10.75 1.12 -13.20
CA LYS A 82 -11.12 1.40 -14.59
C LYS A 82 -11.47 0.13 -15.39
N ILE A 83 -12.13 -0.83 -14.76
CA ILE A 83 -12.55 -2.07 -15.44
C ILE A 83 -13.57 -1.82 -16.55
N ASP A 84 -14.22 -0.66 -16.56
CA ASP A 84 -15.11 -0.20 -17.63
C ASP A 84 -14.41 0.04 -18.97
N LEU A 85 -13.08 0.18 -18.97
CA LEU A 85 -12.25 0.38 -20.16
C LEU A 85 -11.83 -0.92 -20.85
N VAL A 86 -12.13 -2.07 -20.25
CA VAL A 86 -11.79 -3.38 -20.80
C VAL A 86 -13.04 -4.24 -20.89
N SER A 87 -13.03 -5.26 -21.78
CA SER A 87 -14.11 -6.24 -21.84
C SER A 87 -14.10 -7.18 -20.64
N ASN A 88 -15.22 -7.84 -20.36
CA ASN A 88 -15.29 -8.86 -19.31
C ASN A 88 -14.31 -10.03 -19.58
N GLU A 89 -14.08 -10.36 -20.84
CA GLU A 89 -13.13 -11.40 -21.23
C GLU A 89 -11.70 -11.00 -20.92
N GLU A 90 -11.30 -9.78 -21.26
CA GLU A 90 -9.98 -9.22 -20.94
C GLU A 90 -9.75 -9.15 -19.42
N LEU A 91 -10.75 -8.72 -18.67
CA LEU A 91 -10.70 -8.69 -17.21
C LEU A 91 -10.51 -10.10 -16.64
N ASN A 92 -11.27 -11.09 -17.11
CA ASN A 92 -11.16 -12.46 -16.66
C ASN A 92 -9.80 -13.08 -16.96
N VAL A 93 -9.25 -12.82 -18.14
CA VAL A 93 -7.90 -13.27 -18.52
C VAL A 93 -6.87 -12.67 -17.59
N PHE A 94 -6.96 -11.38 -17.30
CA PHE A 94 -6.04 -10.68 -16.39
C PHE A 94 -6.13 -11.21 -14.96
N LEU A 95 -7.32 -11.42 -14.43
CA LEU A 95 -7.54 -11.99 -13.10
C LEU A 95 -7.00 -13.42 -13.00
N LYS A 96 -7.18 -14.23 -14.01
CA LYS A 96 -6.58 -15.59 -14.09
C LYS A 96 -5.06 -15.53 -14.08
N TYR A 97 -4.47 -14.60 -14.82
CA TYR A 97 -3.03 -14.38 -14.85
C TYR A 97 -2.50 -14.06 -13.45
N LEU A 98 -3.12 -13.12 -12.75
CA LEU A 98 -2.73 -12.76 -11.39
C LEU A 98 -2.89 -13.93 -10.41
N ASN A 99 -4.01 -14.63 -10.44
CA ASN A 99 -4.26 -15.76 -9.56
C ASN A 99 -3.31 -16.94 -9.81
N SER A 100 -2.88 -17.15 -11.05
CA SER A 100 -1.93 -18.22 -11.40
C SER A 100 -0.50 -17.94 -10.94
N ASN A 101 -0.09 -16.66 -11.00
CA ASN A 101 1.27 -16.25 -10.67
C ASN A 101 1.45 -15.87 -9.19
N PHE A 102 0.39 -15.45 -8.52
CA PHE A 102 0.43 -14.91 -7.16
C PHE A 102 -0.62 -15.57 -6.25
N LYS A 103 -0.68 -16.90 -6.23
CA LYS A 103 -1.69 -17.68 -5.49
C LYS A 103 -1.81 -17.24 -4.03
N ASN A 104 -3.01 -16.82 -3.62
CA ASN A 104 -3.37 -16.48 -2.23
C ASN A 104 -2.45 -15.46 -1.54
N THR A 105 -1.73 -14.65 -2.32
CA THR A 105 -0.77 -13.69 -1.78
C THR A 105 -1.46 -12.39 -1.35
N PHE A 106 -2.55 -12.03 -2.00
CA PHE A 106 -3.30 -10.79 -1.73
C PHE A 106 -4.76 -10.92 -2.20
N SER A 107 -5.62 -10.04 -1.71
CA SER A 107 -7.00 -9.91 -2.17
C SER A 107 -7.09 -8.99 -3.38
N ILE A 108 -7.92 -9.32 -4.36
CA ILE A 108 -8.09 -8.55 -5.60
C ILE A 108 -9.51 -8.00 -5.65
N PHE A 109 -9.64 -6.70 -5.89
CA PHE A 109 -10.93 -5.99 -6.02
C PHE A 109 -10.97 -5.24 -7.35
N PRO A 110 -11.67 -5.78 -8.36
CA PRO A 110 -11.93 -5.03 -9.59
C PRO A 110 -13.02 -3.99 -9.37
N ILE A 111 -12.75 -2.74 -9.75
CA ILE A 111 -13.65 -1.61 -9.55
C ILE A 111 -13.76 -0.70 -10.78
N SER A 112 -14.89 0.00 -10.88
CA SER A 112 -15.04 1.16 -11.77
C SER A 112 -15.74 2.28 -11.03
N SER A 113 -15.05 3.39 -10.81
CA SER A 113 -15.65 4.60 -10.24
C SER A 113 -16.63 5.25 -11.22
N GLU A 114 -16.33 5.21 -12.51
CA GLU A 114 -17.18 5.75 -13.58
C GLU A 114 -18.54 5.05 -13.65
N LYS A 115 -18.56 3.73 -13.47
CA LYS A 115 -19.77 2.91 -13.54
C LYS A 115 -20.32 2.52 -12.17
N ASN A 116 -19.69 2.99 -11.09
CA ASN A 116 -20.08 2.67 -9.71
C ASN A 116 -20.15 1.14 -9.44
N ILE A 117 -19.12 0.41 -9.92
CA ILE A 117 -19.01 -1.04 -9.77
C ILE A 117 -17.93 -1.35 -8.72
N GLY A 118 -18.23 -2.26 -7.81
CA GLY A 118 -17.28 -2.77 -6.81
C GLY A 118 -16.95 -1.80 -5.68
N LEU A 119 -17.70 -0.74 -5.55
CA LEU A 119 -17.50 0.30 -4.52
C LEU A 119 -18.35 0.03 -3.29
#